data_dffd91ed2d96f056d2c35746c4fdb5ab
#
_entry.id   dffd91ed2d96f056d2c35746c4fdb5ab
#
_cell.length_a   1.000
_cell.length_b   1.000
_cell.length_c   1.000
_cell.angle_alpha   90.00
_cell.angle_beta   90.00
_cell.angle_gamma   90.00
#
_symmetry.space_group_name_H-M   'P 1'
#
loop_
_entity.id
_entity.type
_entity.pdbx_description
1 polymer ?
#
loop_
_entity_poly.entity_id
_entity_poly.type
_entity_poly.pdbx_seq_one_letter_code
_entity_poly.pdbx_strand_id
1 'polypeptide(L)'
;MRIVVKIGTSTLAHPGGRLNIRHTEALVKVWSDIKNAGHELIIVSSGATGLGVGKLQISRPKDMVTKQAAAAVGQCELMYTYDKLFAEYSHTVAQLLVTWEDFDHPHRLNNLQNTLERLIQLGAVPVINENDPISTEEYSLGDNDRLGALIAKYNHADLLVLLSDIDGLYTADPHTHPEATLIHRVESVTPEIEQLGGGSNSGLGTGGMSAKLTAAKIATGAGVDMVIANGANANVLYDIVDGKDVGTRFVGKNNKSVSYTHLTLPTIYSV
;
A
#
# COMPACT_ATOMS: atom_id res chain seq x y z
N MET A 1 -1.61 15.77 4.03
CA MET A 1 -2.37 14.50 3.87
C MET A 1 -1.53 13.35 4.42
N ARG A 2 -2.20 12.33 4.98
CA ARG A 2 -1.58 11.03 5.31
C ARG A 2 -1.78 10.08 4.14
N ILE A 3 -0.68 9.63 3.55
CA ILE A 3 -0.67 8.84 2.32
C ILE A 3 -0.06 7.48 2.62
N VAL A 4 -0.78 6.42 2.28
CA VAL A 4 -0.26 5.04 2.27
C VAL A 4 0.08 4.68 0.83
N VAL A 5 1.32 4.31 0.56
CA VAL A 5 1.76 3.85 -0.75
C VAL A 5 2.10 2.37 -0.67
N LYS A 6 1.36 1.55 -1.39
CA LYS A 6 1.69 0.12 -1.56
C LYS A 6 2.46 -0.09 -2.85
N ILE A 7 3.57 -0.81 -2.74
CA ILE A 7 4.41 -1.16 -3.89
C ILE A 7 4.54 -2.67 -4.05
N GLY A 8 4.34 -3.14 -5.28
CA GLY A 8 4.41 -4.55 -5.64
C GLY A 8 5.84 -5.04 -5.94
N THR A 9 6.03 -6.34 -5.88
CA THR A 9 7.32 -6.99 -6.18
C THR A 9 7.81 -6.72 -7.60
N SER A 10 6.92 -6.74 -8.59
CA SER A 10 7.23 -6.49 -9.99
C SER A 10 7.79 -5.09 -10.26
N THR A 11 7.45 -4.14 -9.39
CA THR A 11 7.95 -2.77 -9.45
C THR A 11 9.33 -2.62 -8.80
N LEU A 12 9.63 -3.41 -7.77
CA LEU A 12 10.89 -3.33 -7.00
C LEU A 12 12.00 -4.24 -7.52
N ALA A 13 11.65 -5.35 -8.17
CA ALA A 13 12.63 -6.36 -8.55
C ALA A 13 12.55 -6.71 -10.03
N HIS A 14 13.72 -6.96 -10.62
CA HIS A 14 13.83 -7.58 -11.94
C HIS A 14 13.38 -9.05 -11.90
N PRO A 15 13.03 -9.65 -13.05
CA PRO A 15 12.93 -11.09 -13.16
C PRO A 15 14.21 -11.77 -12.62
N GLY A 16 14.05 -12.77 -11.73
CA GLY A 16 15.19 -13.41 -11.06
C GLY A 16 15.53 -12.84 -9.67
N GLY A 17 14.74 -11.89 -9.15
CA GLY A 17 14.81 -11.45 -7.75
C GLY A 17 15.93 -10.46 -7.42
N ARG A 18 16.54 -9.84 -8.41
CA ARG A 18 17.49 -8.74 -8.19
C ARG A 18 16.75 -7.42 -8.08
N LEU A 19 17.14 -6.59 -7.12
CA LEU A 19 16.57 -5.28 -6.93
C LEU A 19 16.71 -4.40 -8.18
N ASN A 20 15.63 -3.74 -8.60
CA ASN A 20 15.68 -2.70 -9.61
C ASN A 20 16.13 -1.39 -8.96
N ILE A 21 17.45 -1.23 -8.83
CA ILE A 21 18.08 -0.11 -8.11
C ILE A 21 17.61 1.23 -8.66
N ARG A 22 17.72 1.42 -9.96
CA ARG A 22 17.37 2.69 -10.63
C ARG A 22 15.92 3.10 -10.32
N HIS A 23 15.02 2.13 -10.35
CA HIS A 23 13.61 2.42 -10.09
C HIS A 23 13.32 2.66 -8.61
N THR A 24 13.95 1.88 -7.72
CA THR A 24 13.83 2.07 -6.27
C THR A 24 14.37 3.43 -5.83
N GLU A 25 15.50 3.88 -6.38
CA GLU A 25 16.06 5.21 -6.16
C GLU A 25 15.07 6.30 -6.60
N ALA A 26 14.47 6.16 -7.80
CA ALA A 26 13.48 7.11 -8.30
C ALA A 26 12.25 7.20 -7.39
N LEU A 27 11.75 6.07 -6.89
CA LEU A 27 10.63 6.02 -5.94
C LEU A 27 10.97 6.70 -4.62
N VAL A 28 12.12 6.36 -4.02
CA VAL A 28 12.51 6.94 -2.73
C VAL A 28 12.73 8.44 -2.85
N LYS A 29 13.28 8.92 -3.98
CA LYS A 29 13.40 10.36 -4.25
C LYS A 29 12.04 11.04 -4.25
N VAL A 30 11.06 10.52 -4.99
CA VAL A 30 9.70 11.08 -5.06
C VAL A 30 9.02 11.02 -3.70
N TRP A 31 9.14 9.91 -2.97
CA TRP A 31 8.58 9.76 -1.63
C TRP A 31 9.17 10.75 -0.63
N SER A 32 10.48 10.96 -0.69
CA SER A 32 11.17 11.94 0.16
C SER A 32 10.72 13.37 -0.13
N ASP A 33 10.53 13.70 -1.40
CA ASP A 33 10.06 15.02 -1.81
C ASP A 33 8.61 15.28 -1.39
N ILE A 34 7.71 14.31 -1.57
CA ILE A 34 6.33 14.38 -1.07
C ILE A 34 6.31 14.57 0.46
N LYS A 35 7.18 13.85 1.19
CA LYS A 35 7.30 14.03 2.64
C LYS A 35 7.81 15.43 3.00
N ASN A 36 8.79 15.95 2.28
CA ASN A 36 9.32 17.30 2.46
C ASN A 36 8.27 18.39 2.15
N ALA A 37 7.33 18.10 1.25
CA ALA A 37 6.17 18.97 0.98
C ALA A 37 5.12 18.99 2.11
N GLY A 38 5.37 18.27 3.22
CA GLY A 38 4.52 18.28 4.42
C GLY A 38 3.46 17.18 4.45
N HIS A 39 3.58 16.16 3.60
CA HIS A 39 2.72 14.97 3.68
C HIS A 39 3.27 13.93 4.65
N GLU A 40 2.40 13.19 5.30
CA GLU A 40 2.75 12.01 6.08
C GLU A 40 2.75 10.78 5.18
N LEU A 41 3.84 10.02 5.20
CA LEU A 41 4.05 8.89 4.31
C LEU A 41 4.17 7.59 5.09
N ILE A 42 3.41 6.58 4.67
CA ILE A 42 3.51 5.19 5.12
C ILE A 42 3.72 4.32 3.88
N ILE A 43 4.69 3.43 3.91
CA ILE A 43 4.99 2.52 2.79
C ILE A 43 4.56 1.11 3.17
N VAL A 44 3.83 0.43 2.29
CA VAL A 44 3.56 -1.01 2.35
C VAL A 44 4.32 -1.67 1.21
N SER A 45 5.37 -2.40 1.56
CA SER A 45 6.31 -2.92 0.57
C SER A 45 6.22 -4.43 0.44
N SER A 46 6.10 -4.89 -0.79
CA SER A 46 6.29 -6.30 -1.16
C SER A 46 7.76 -6.57 -1.54
N GLY A 47 8.04 -7.78 -1.98
CA GLY A 47 9.31 -8.12 -2.64
C GLY A 47 10.31 -8.88 -1.77
N ALA A 48 10.04 -9.07 -0.47
CA ALA A 48 10.96 -9.76 0.44
C ALA A 48 11.33 -11.17 -0.06
N THR A 49 10.34 -12.00 -0.35
CA THR A 49 10.60 -13.37 -0.87
C THR A 49 11.38 -13.35 -2.18
N GLY A 50 11.01 -12.49 -3.12
CA GLY A 50 11.69 -12.37 -4.42
C GLY A 50 13.15 -11.97 -4.28
N LEU A 51 13.43 -10.95 -3.47
CA LEU A 51 14.81 -10.50 -3.20
C LEU A 51 15.62 -11.57 -2.47
N GLY A 52 15.00 -12.31 -1.54
CA GLY A 52 15.65 -13.41 -0.84
C GLY A 52 16.02 -14.56 -1.78
N VAL A 53 15.13 -14.92 -2.69
CA VAL A 53 15.41 -15.91 -3.76
C VAL A 53 16.62 -15.48 -4.60
N GLY A 54 16.64 -14.22 -5.02
CA GLY A 54 17.77 -13.67 -5.80
C GLY A 54 19.07 -13.64 -5.00
N LYS A 55 19.02 -13.26 -3.72
CA LYS A 55 20.21 -13.20 -2.85
C LYS A 55 20.76 -14.57 -2.49
N LEU A 56 19.90 -15.54 -2.25
CA LEU A 56 20.25 -16.93 -1.97
C LEU A 56 20.64 -17.72 -3.23
N GLN A 57 20.40 -17.16 -4.43
CA GLN A 57 20.65 -17.80 -5.72
C GLN A 57 19.94 -19.16 -5.85
N ILE A 58 18.74 -19.28 -5.30
CA ILE A 58 17.92 -20.48 -5.38
C ILE A 58 16.84 -20.33 -6.46
N SER A 59 16.31 -21.46 -6.93
CA SER A 59 15.10 -21.44 -7.75
C SER A 59 13.89 -21.02 -6.94
N ARG A 60 12.83 -20.51 -7.60
CA ARG A 60 11.60 -20.09 -6.94
C ARG A 60 11.05 -21.24 -6.08
N PRO A 61 10.96 -21.07 -4.75
CA PRO A 61 10.57 -22.14 -3.85
C PRO A 61 9.11 -22.54 -4.05
N LYS A 62 8.85 -23.83 -3.95
CA LYS A 62 7.50 -24.40 -4.03
C LYS A 62 6.92 -24.67 -2.64
N ASP A 63 7.77 -24.92 -1.65
CA ASP A 63 7.37 -25.20 -0.28
C ASP A 63 7.36 -23.94 0.59
N MET A 64 6.53 -23.94 1.61
CA MET A 64 6.33 -22.82 2.52
C MET A 64 7.61 -22.48 3.31
N VAL A 65 8.30 -23.49 3.83
CA VAL A 65 9.48 -23.28 4.69
C VAL A 65 10.58 -22.52 3.93
N THR A 66 10.83 -22.91 2.68
CA THR A 66 11.83 -22.23 1.85
C THR A 66 11.36 -20.83 1.45
N LYS A 67 10.06 -20.63 1.21
CA LYS A 67 9.51 -19.26 0.99
C LYS A 67 9.70 -18.37 2.20
N GLN A 68 9.40 -18.87 3.40
CA GLN A 68 9.56 -18.13 4.66
C GLN A 68 11.04 -17.79 4.91
N ALA A 69 11.95 -18.74 4.69
CA ALA A 69 13.39 -18.51 4.81
C ALA A 69 13.90 -17.46 3.81
N ALA A 70 13.45 -17.54 2.55
CA ALA A 70 13.77 -16.55 1.53
C ALA A 70 13.21 -15.15 1.92
N ALA A 71 11.99 -15.08 2.42
CA ALA A 71 11.39 -13.83 2.88
C ALA A 71 12.20 -13.18 4.01
N ALA A 72 12.70 -13.96 4.97
CA ALA A 72 13.55 -13.48 6.06
C ALA A 72 14.85 -12.83 5.53
N VAL A 73 15.50 -13.47 4.55
CA VAL A 73 16.72 -12.93 3.92
C VAL A 73 16.40 -11.69 3.10
N GLY A 74 15.34 -11.73 2.30
CA GLY A 74 14.97 -10.62 1.43
C GLY A 74 14.41 -9.41 2.17
N GLN A 75 13.73 -9.59 3.30
CA GLN A 75 13.26 -8.49 4.13
C GLN A 75 14.43 -7.69 4.71
N CYS A 76 15.50 -8.34 5.12
CA CYS A 76 16.73 -7.69 5.57
C CYS A 76 17.34 -6.84 4.45
N GLU A 77 17.46 -7.37 3.23
CA GLU A 77 17.97 -6.64 2.07
C GLU A 77 17.10 -5.44 1.70
N LEU A 78 15.79 -5.63 1.73
CA LEU A 78 14.82 -4.59 1.42
C LEU A 78 14.94 -3.40 2.38
N MET A 79 14.99 -3.67 3.68
CA MET A 79 15.11 -2.62 4.70
C MET A 79 16.47 -1.93 4.66
N TYR A 80 17.55 -2.66 4.44
CA TYR A 80 18.87 -2.07 4.23
C TYR A 80 18.86 -1.09 3.04
N THR A 81 18.21 -1.47 1.95
CA THR A 81 18.10 -0.62 0.76
C THR A 81 17.30 0.65 1.06
N TYR A 82 16.15 0.52 1.70
CA TYR A 82 15.33 1.69 2.05
C TYR A 82 16.05 2.62 3.02
N ASP A 83 16.68 2.08 4.07
CA ASP A 83 17.44 2.87 5.04
C ASP A 83 18.55 3.67 4.35
N LYS A 84 19.34 3.01 3.51
CA LYS A 84 20.40 3.66 2.74
C LYS A 84 19.87 4.79 1.85
N LEU A 85 18.83 4.53 1.07
CA LEU A 85 18.32 5.49 0.09
C LEU A 85 17.59 6.67 0.75
N PHE A 86 16.79 6.43 1.79
CA PHE A 86 16.14 7.50 2.53
C PHE A 86 17.11 8.36 3.33
N ALA A 87 18.22 7.78 3.80
CA ALA A 87 19.27 8.53 4.49
C ALA A 87 19.91 9.62 3.62
N GLU A 88 19.96 9.44 2.28
CA GLU A 88 20.44 10.46 1.34
C GLU A 88 19.59 11.74 1.38
N TYR A 89 18.32 11.62 1.78
CA TYR A 89 17.38 12.74 1.95
C TYR A 89 17.13 13.09 3.43
N SER A 90 17.98 12.60 4.34
CA SER A 90 17.88 12.84 5.79
C SER A 90 16.58 12.31 6.42
N HIS A 91 16.02 11.25 5.87
CA HIS A 91 14.86 10.56 6.43
C HIS A 91 15.26 9.27 7.14
N THR A 92 14.63 9.03 8.27
CA THR A 92 14.74 7.78 9.03
C THR A 92 13.59 6.85 8.66
N VAL A 93 13.89 5.59 8.39
CA VAL A 93 12.88 4.55 8.15
C VAL A 93 12.66 3.72 9.42
N ALA A 94 11.47 3.15 9.54
CA ALA A 94 11.14 2.22 10.63
C ALA A 94 10.43 1.00 10.05
N GLN A 95 10.86 -0.21 10.43
CA GLN A 95 10.23 -1.45 9.99
C GLN A 95 9.10 -1.86 10.93
N LEU A 96 7.95 -2.23 10.35
CA LEU A 96 6.90 -2.96 11.05
C LEU A 96 6.52 -4.21 10.24
N LEU A 97 6.59 -5.36 10.90
CA LEU A 97 6.16 -6.65 10.33
C LEU A 97 4.89 -7.09 11.05
N VAL A 98 3.85 -7.35 10.29
CA VAL A 98 2.52 -7.65 10.79
C VAL A 98 1.98 -8.95 10.23
N THR A 99 1.04 -9.56 10.95
CA THR A 99 0.26 -10.71 10.51
C THR A 99 -1.23 -10.36 10.58
N TRP A 100 -2.08 -11.23 10.07
CA TRP A 100 -3.54 -11.07 10.19
C TRP A 100 -4.00 -10.91 11.64
N GLU A 101 -3.40 -11.67 12.56
CA GLU A 101 -3.75 -11.63 13.99
C GLU A 101 -3.57 -10.22 14.61
N ASP A 102 -2.66 -9.39 14.06
CA ASP A 102 -2.45 -8.04 14.55
C ASP A 102 -3.65 -7.13 14.29
N PHE A 103 -4.46 -7.45 13.30
CA PHE A 103 -5.70 -6.73 12.97
C PHE A 103 -6.93 -7.32 13.66
N ASP A 104 -6.90 -8.60 14.02
CA ASP A 104 -8.03 -9.31 14.63
C ASP A 104 -8.05 -9.16 16.17
N HIS A 105 -6.90 -8.93 16.79
CA HIS A 105 -6.76 -8.74 18.23
C HIS A 105 -6.73 -7.27 18.62
N PRO A 106 -7.74 -6.75 19.36
CA PRO A 106 -7.84 -5.31 19.68
C PRO A 106 -6.61 -4.72 20.34
N HIS A 107 -5.96 -5.42 21.26
CA HIS A 107 -4.74 -4.92 21.92
C HIS A 107 -3.54 -4.82 20.96
N ARG A 108 -3.36 -5.79 20.05
CA ARG A 108 -2.29 -5.78 19.06
C ARG A 108 -2.52 -4.68 18.03
N LEU A 109 -3.77 -4.53 17.56
CA LEU A 109 -4.16 -3.45 16.67
C LEU A 109 -3.92 -2.07 17.29
N ASN A 110 -4.33 -1.87 18.53
CA ASN A 110 -4.10 -0.61 19.24
C ASN A 110 -2.59 -0.30 19.38
N ASN A 111 -1.77 -1.29 19.70
CA ASN A 111 -0.31 -1.12 19.76
C ASN A 111 0.27 -0.77 18.39
N LEU A 112 -0.19 -1.42 17.33
CA LEU A 112 0.23 -1.10 15.94
C LEU A 112 -0.11 0.35 15.58
N GLN A 113 -1.36 0.78 15.84
CA GLN A 113 -1.82 2.13 15.59
C GLN A 113 -1.00 3.18 16.37
N ASN A 114 -0.80 2.96 17.67
CA ASN A 114 -0.02 3.86 18.53
C ASN A 114 1.44 3.96 18.07
N THR A 115 2.03 2.85 17.68
CA THR A 115 3.42 2.82 17.18
C THR A 115 3.52 3.58 15.86
N LEU A 116 2.62 3.35 14.92
CA LEU A 116 2.59 4.07 13.64
C LEU A 116 2.40 5.57 13.84
N GLU A 117 1.43 5.96 14.66
CA GLU A 117 1.19 7.37 14.98
C GLU A 117 2.43 8.03 15.58
N ARG A 118 3.09 7.33 16.53
CA ARG A 118 4.29 7.87 17.16
C ARG A 118 5.46 7.99 16.20
N LEU A 119 5.66 7.03 15.31
CA LEU A 119 6.70 7.09 14.28
C LEU A 119 6.50 8.29 13.33
N ILE A 120 5.26 8.52 12.90
CA ILE A 120 4.91 9.67 12.07
C ILE A 120 5.21 10.98 12.79
N GLN A 121 4.80 11.12 14.05
CA GLN A 121 5.08 12.31 14.88
C GLN A 121 6.58 12.55 15.08
N LEU A 122 7.38 11.48 15.14
CA LEU A 122 8.84 11.56 15.23
C LEU A 122 9.51 11.83 13.86
N GLY A 123 8.73 11.95 12.80
CA GLY A 123 9.21 12.23 11.45
C GLY A 123 9.80 11.01 10.73
N ALA A 124 9.69 9.81 11.27
CA ALA A 124 10.12 8.59 10.59
C ALA A 124 9.16 8.20 9.46
N VAL A 125 9.66 7.41 8.51
CA VAL A 125 8.88 6.77 7.44
C VAL A 125 8.64 5.31 7.82
N PRO A 126 7.41 4.92 8.22
CA PRO A 126 7.11 3.52 8.46
C PRO A 126 7.11 2.73 7.15
N VAL A 127 7.83 1.61 7.14
CA VAL A 127 7.82 0.61 6.06
C VAL A 127 7.24 -0.67 6.63
N ILE A 128 6.09 -1.06 6.10
CA ILE A 128 5.28 -2.17 6.61
C ILE A 128 5.29 -3.31 5.60
N ASN A 129 5.42 -4.52 6.09
CA ASN A 129 5.23 -5.73 5.30
C ASN A 129 4.56 -6.81 6.15
N GLU A 130 4.07 -7.86 5.49
CA GLU A 130 3.67 -9.08 6.20
C GLU A 130 4.90 -9.75 6.85
N ASN A 131 4.71 -10.32 8.02
CA ASN A 131 5.72 -11.12 8.69
C ASN A 131 5.73 -12.55 8.12
N ASP A 132 6.11 -12.66 6.85
CA ASP A 132 6.14 -13.92 6.10
C ASP A 132 6.82 -15.08 6.85
N PRO A 133 7.96 -14.87 7.58
CA PRO A 133 8.64 -15.96 8.28
C PRO A 133 7.80 -16.72 9.30
N ILE A 134 6.77 -16.09 9.85
CA ILE A 134 5.89 -16.69 10.87
C ILE A 134 4.42 -16.70 10.45
N SER A 135 4.09 -16.15 9.29
CA SER A 135 2.73 -16.18 8.74
C SER A 135 2.35 -17.60 8.31
N THR A 136 1.12 -18.02 8.57
CA THR A 136 0.60 -19.32 8.15
C THR A 136 -0.32 -19.14 6.95
N GLU A 137 -0.48 -20.19 6.11
CA GLU A 137 -1.35 -20.12 4.94
C GLU A 137 -2.81 -19.76 5.29
N GLU A 138 -3.28 -20.21 6.46
CA GLU A 138 -4.64 -19.93 6.94
C GLU A 138 -4.81 -18.47 7.39
N TYR A 139 -3.75 -17.84 7.85
CA TYR A 139 -3.73 -16.49 8.43
C TYR A 139 -2.88 -15.50 7.63
N SER A 140 -2.52 -15.84 6.40
CA SER A 140 -1.84 -14.91 5.50
C SER A 140 -2.78 -13.75 5.17
N LEU A 141 -2.24 -12.53 5.17
CA LEU A 141 -2.94 -11.34 4.67
C LEU A 141 -3.23 -11.47 3.17
N GLY A 142 -2.58 -12.43 2.52
CA GLY A 142 -2.72 -12.77 1.11
C GLY A 142 -1.93 -11.81 0.24
N ASP A 143 -2.56 -10.73 -0.18
CA ASP A 143 -1.92 -9.71 -0.99
C ASP A 143 -1.65 -8.44 -0.16
N ASN A 144 -0.50 -7.81 -0.38
CA ASN A 144 -0.18 -6.54 0.24
C ASN A 144 -1.12 -5.39 -0.18
N ASP A 145 -1.95 -5.54 -1.21
CA ASP A 145 -3.03 -4.59 -1.52
C ASP A 145 -4.04 -4.54 -0.37
N ARG A 146 -4.43 -5.71 0.15
CA ARG A 146 -5.29 -5.80 1.34
C ARG A 146 -4.61 -5.23 2.58
N LEU A 147 -3.33 -5.55 2.79
CA LEU A 147 -2.54 -4.98 3.89
C LEU A 147 -2.51 -3.45 3.79
N GLY A 148 -2.25 -2.90 2.62
CA GLY A 148 -2.28 -1.45 2.37
C GLY A 148 -3.61 -0.82 2.74
N ALA A 149 -4.72 -1.47 2.37
CA ALA A 149 -6.06 -0.99 2.69
C ALA A 149 -6.38 -1.05 4.20
N LEU A 150 -5.93 -2.09 4.91
CA LEU A 150 -6.09 -2.19 6.37
C LEU A 150 -5.26 -1.13 7.09
N ILE A 151 -4.00 -0.92 6.68
CA ILE A 151 -3.15 0.14 7.23
C ILE A 151 -3.79 1.51 6.99
N ALA A 152 -4.27 1.79 5.78
CA ALA A 152 -4.94 3.05 5.46
C ALA A 152 -6.20 3.27 6.31
N LYS A 153 -7.04 2.23 6.44
CA LYS A 153 -8.26 2.25 7.26
C LYS A 153 -7.96 2.55 8.72
N TYR A 154 -7.08 1.77 9.34
CA TYR A 154 -6.86 1.83 10.79
C TYR A 154 -5.98 3.00 11.23
N ASN A 155 -5.24 3.61 10.31
CA ASN A 155 -4.43 4.81 10.59
C ASN A 155 -5.02 6.09 9.99
N HIS A 156 -6.31 6.06 9.62
CA HIS A 156 -7.05 7.24 9.15
C HIS A 156 -6.33 7.99 8.03
N ALA A 157 -5.81 7.25 7.04
CA ALA A 157 -5.18 7.84 5.89
C ALA A 157 -6.20 8.64 5.05
N ASP A 158 -5.73 9.67 4.38
CA ASP A 158 -6.53 10.42 3.40
C ASP A 158 -6.54 9.72 2.05
N LEU A 159 -5.41 9.04 1.72
CA LEU A 159 -5.18 8.44 0.42
C LEU A 159 -4.40 7.13 0.54
N LEU A 160 -4.86 6.09 -0.16
CA LEU A 160 -4.13 4.86 -0.46
C LEU A 160 -3.75 4.85 -1.94
N VAL A 161 -2.47 4.66 -2.25
CA VAL A 161 -1.99 4.49 -3.62
C VAL A 161 -1.46 3.07 -3.80
N LEU A 162 -2.03 2.33 -4.75
CA LEU A 162 -1.53 1.04 -5.18
C LEU A 162 -0.70 1.22 -6.46
N LEU A 163 0.62 1.18 -6.33
CA LEU A 163 1.53 1.17 -7.47
C LEU A 163 1.66 -0.26 -8.00
N SER A 164 1.27 -0.45 -9.25
CA SER A 164 1.17 -1.74 -9.93
C SER A 164 1.82 -1.67 -11.30
N ASP A 165 1.84 -2.80 -12.00
CA ASP A 165 2.23 -2.93 -13.40
C ASP A 165 1.10 -2.63 -14.39
N ILE A 166 -0.08 -2.27 -13.90
CA ILE A 166 -1.25 -1.89 -14.70
C ILE A 166 -1.60 -0.41 -14.49
N ASP A 167 -2.20 0.22 -15.51
CA ASP A 167 -2.54 1.64 -15.46
C ASP A 167 -3.74 1.93 -14.54
N GLY A 168 -4.62 0.97 -14.33
CA GLY A 168 -5.82 1.09 -13.51
C GLY A 168 -6.87 0.04 -13.86
N LEU A 169 -8.14 0.34 -13.56
CA LEU A 169 -9.29 -0.49 -13.91
C LEU A 169 -9.79 -0.13 -15.30
N TYR A 170 -9.94 -1.13 -16.16
CA TYR A 170 -10.48 -0.99 -17.51
C TYR A 170 -11.91 -1.52 -17.58
N THR A 171 -12.66 -1.06 -18.60
CA THR A 171 -14.02 -1.54 -18.88
C THR A 171 -14.09 -3.01 -19.31
N ALA A 172 -12.97 -3.58 -19.76
CA ALA A 172 -12.75 -4.99 -20.06
C ALA A 172 -11.24 -5.25 -20.00
N ASP A 173 -10.80 -6.50 -20.14
CA ASP A 173 -9.38 -6.84 -20.21
C ASP A 173 -8.74 -6.25 -21.51
N PRO A 174 -7.83 -5.28 -21.41
CA PRO A 174 -7.23 -4.62 -22.57
C PRO A 174 -6.37 -5.55 -23.44
N HIS A 175 -5.94 -6.71 -22.91
CA HIS A 175 -5.18 -7.69 -23.69
C HIS A 175 -6.06 -8.49 -24.66
N THR A 176 -7.33 -8.65 -24.31
CA THR A 176 -8.30 -9.41 -25.11
C THR A 176 -9.33 -8.52 -25.81
N HIS A 177 -9.51 -7.29 -25.31
CA HIS A 177 -10.48 -6.30 -25.78
C HIS A 177 -9.77 -4.96 -26.09
N PRO A 178 -9.29 -4.75 -27.33
CA PRO A 178 -8.59 -3.52 -27.73
C PRO A 178 -9.44 -2.24 -27.57
N GLU A 179 -10.76 -2.36 -27.52
CA GLU A 179 -11.72 -1.28 -27.28
C GLU A 179 -11.86 -0.91 -25.79
N ALA A 180 -11.23 -1.68 -24.88
CA ALA A 180 -11.33 -1.41 -23.46
C ALA A 180 -10.73 -0.04 -23.12
N THR A 181 -11.47 0.74 -22.34
CA THR A 181 -11.05 2.08 -21.91
C THR A 181 -10.76 2.12 -20.41
N LEU A 182 -9.79 2.93 -20.01
CA LEU A 182 -9.45 3.14 -18.60
C LEU A 182 -10.59 3.90 -17.90
N ILE A 183 -10.99 3.39 -16.74
CA ILE A 183 -11.97 4.05 -15.87
C ILE A 183 -11.20 4.95 -14.90
N HIS A 184 -11.28 6.26 -15.09
CA HIS A 184 -10.51 7.19 -14.24
C HIS A 184 -11.11 7.36 -12.85
N ARG A 185 -12.44 7.18 -12.69
CA ARG A 185 -13.12 7.45 -11.42
C ARG A 185 -14.23 6.44 -11.14
N VAL A 186 -14.25 5.91 -9.93
CA VAL A 186 -15.25 4.97 -9.40
C VAL A 186 -15.82 5.53 -8.11
N GLU A 187 -17.09 5.92 -8.13
CA GLU A 187 -17.78 6.50 -6.96
C GLU A 187 -18.15 5.44 -5.91
N SER A 188 -18.36 4.20 -6.35
CA SER A 188 -18.67 3.08 -5.47
C SER A 188 -18.29 1.76 -6.14
N VAL A 189 -17.73 0.84 -5.37
CA VAL A 189 -17.42 -0.51 -5.85
C VAL A 189 -18.72 -1.34 -5.83
N THR A 190 -19.44 -1.32 -6.94
CA THR A 190 -20.68 -2.08 -7.13
C THR A 190 -20.36 -3.51 -7.61
N PRO A 191 -21.34 -4.45 -7.61
CA PRO A 191 -21.15 -5.79 -8.17
C PRO A 191 -20.71 -5.77 -9.65
N GLU A 192 -21.16 -4.79 -10.44
CA GLU A 192 -20.74 -4.63 -11.84
C GLU A 192 -19.26 -4.25 -11.94
N ILE A 193 -18.78 -3.35 -11.06
CA ILE A 193 -17.35 -3.00 -10.98
C ILE A 193 -16.52 -4.21 -10.54
N GLU A 194 -17.02 -5.00 -9.60
CA GLU A 194 -16.32 -6.23 -9.16
C GLU A 194 -16.17 -7.25 -10.27
N GLN A 195 -17.17 -7.38 -11.15
CA GLN A 195 -17.10 -8.28 -12.30
C GLN A 195 -15.99 -7.88 -13.29
N LEU A 196 -15.65 -6.59 -13.39
CA LEU A 196 -14.54 -6.13 -14.23
C LEU A 196 -13.17 -6.62 -13.71
N GLY A 197 -13.09 -6.98 -12.42
CA GLY A 197 -11.87 -7.57 -11.84
C GLY A 197 -11.55 -8.99 -12.29
N GLY A 198 -12.37 -9.55 -13.17
CA GLY A 198 -12.27 -10.94 -13.64
C GLY A 198 -12.83 -11.90 -12.60
N GLY A 199 -13.81 -12.70 -13.00
CA GLY A 199 -14.23 -13.85 -12.21
C GLY A 199 -13.04 -14.79 -11.96
N SER A 200 -13.13 -15.65 -10.98
CA SER A 200 -12.15 -16.55 -10.37
C SER A 200 -11.23 -17.40 -11.27
N ASN A 201 -11.09 -17.11 -12.55
CA ASN A 201 -10.40 -17.94 -13.54
C ASN A 201 -9.10 -17.35 -14.14
N SER A 202 -8.65 -16.16 -13.74
CA SER A 202 -7.33 -15.66 -14.18
C SER A 202 -6.24 -16.19 -13.26
N GLY A 203 -5.70 -17.35 -13.56
CA GLY A 203 -4.66 -18.06 -12.79
C GLY A 203 -3.27 -17.45 -12.86
N LEU A 204 -3.11 -16.14 -13.01
CA LEU A 204 -1.83 -15.44 -13.10
C LEU A 204 -1.73 -14.35 -12.03
N GLY A 205 -1.18 -14.72 -10.87
CA GLY A 205 -0.72 -13.78 -9.85
C GLY A 205 -1.61 -13.68 -8.62
N THR A 206 -1.00 -13.72 -7.45
CA THR A 206 -1.62 -13.54 -6.12
C THR A 206 -2.13 -12.11 -5.86
N GLY A 207 -2.04 -11.19 -6.82
CA GLY A 207 -2.41 -9.77 -6.72
C GLY A 207 -3.21 -9.25 -7.90
N GLY A 208 -4.14 -10.03 -8.44
CA GLY A 208 -4.97 -9.63 -9.57
C GLY A 208 -5.91 -8.45 -9.29
N MET A 209 -6.64 -7.98 -10.30
CA MET A 209 -7.60 -6.87 -10.17
C MET A 209 -8.63 -7.13 -9.08
N SER A 210 -9.07 -8.38 -8.88
CA SER A 210 -10.00 -8.77 -7.80
C SER A 210 -9.46 -8.41 -6.39
N ALA A 211 -8.18 -8.64 -6.13
CA ALA A 211 -7.54 -8.24 -4.87
C ALA A 211 -7.52 -6.72 -4.69
N LYS A 212 -7.25 -5.97 -5.77
CA LYS A 212 -7.28 -4.50 -5.76
C LYS A 212 -8.68 -3.95 -5.52
N LEU A 213 -9.71 -4.56 -6.08
CA LEU A 213 -11.11 -4.18 -5.84
C LEU A 213 -11.54 -4.51 -4.40
N THR A 214 -11.03 -5.61 -3.82
CA THR A 214 -11.23 -5.91 -2.39
C THR A 214 -10.57 -4.84 -1.52
N ALA A 215 -9.35 -4.43 -1.84
CA ALA A 215 -8.67 -3.33 -1.15
C ALA A 215 -9.44 -2.01 -1.29
N ALA A 216 -9.99 -1.72 -2.48
CA ALA A 216 -10.82 -0.54 -2.73
C ALA A 216 -12.07 -0.52 -1.83
N LYS A 217 -12.75 -1.64 -1.67
CA LYS A 217 -13.91 -1.74 -0.76
C LYS A 217 -13.53 -1.43 0.69
N ILE A 218 -12.41 -1.96 1.16
CA ILE A 218 -11.92 -1.74 2.53
C ILE A 218 -11.59 -0.26 2.73
N ALA A 219 -10.80 0.33 1.83
CA ALA A 219 -10.35 1.72 1.92
C ALA A 219 -11.52 2.69 1.81
N THR A 220 -12.33 2.59 0.74
CA THR A 220 -13.45 3.52 0.50
C THR A 220 -14.56 3.38 1.54
N GLY A 221 -14.80 2.17 2.05
CA GLY A 221 -15.73 1.92 3.15
C GLY A 221 -15.30 2.59 4.46
N ALA A 222 -14.00 2.87 4.62
CA ALA A 222 -13.44 3.61 5.76
C ALA A 222 -13.29 5.12 5.49
N GLY A 223 -13.74 5.62 4.34
CA GLY A 223 -13.64 7.02 3.96
C GLY A 223 -12.29 7.42 3.37
N VAL A 224 -11.46 6.46 2.99
CA VAL A 224 -10.15 6.68 2.37
C VAL A 224 -10.28 6.61 0.86
N ASP A 225 -9.81 7.63 0.14
CA ASP A 225 -9.66 7.55 -1.31
C ASP A 225 -8.59 6.51 -1.67
N MET A 226 -8.81 5.76 -2.73
CA MET A 226 -7.80 4.83 -3.24
C MET A 226 -7.51 5.08 -4.71
N VAL A 227 -6.24 5.06 -5.10
CA VAL A 227 -5.82 5.16 -6.51
C VAL A 227 -5.02 3.92 -6.90
N ILE A 228 -5.38 3.31 -8.03
CA ILE A 228 -4.55 2.32 -8.72
C ILE A 228 -3.84 3.05 -9.85
N ALA A 229 -2.52 2.95 -9.92
CA ALA A 229 -1.74 3.58 -10.97
C ALA A 229 -0.53 2.72 -11.35
N ASN A 230 -0.04 2.93 -12.58
CA ASN A 230 1.16 2.28 -13.06
C ASN A 230 2.39 2.85 -12.37
N GLY A 231 3.08 1.99 -11.63
CA GLY A 231 4.28 2.33 -10.87
C GLY A 231 5.57 2.38 -11.71
N ALA A 232 5.53 2.14 -13.02
CA ALA A 232 6.73 2.17 -13.87
C ALA A 232 7.40 3.56 -13.92
N ASN A 233 6.59 4.62 -13.75
CA ASN A 233 7.08 5.98 -13.58
C ASN A 233 6.80 6.47 -12.16
N ALA A 234 7.83 6.61 -11.34
CA ALA A 234 7.70 7.10 -9.96
C ALA A 234 7.02 8.48 -9.88
N ASN A 235 7.17 9.34 -10.89
CA ASN A 235 6.59 10.68 -10.90
C ASN A 235 5.05 10.69 -10.95
N VAL A 236 4.42 9.56 -11.26
CA VAL A 236 2.95 9.43 -11.20
C VAL A 236 2.39 9.82 -9.83
N LEU A 237 3.17 9.66 -8.77
CA LEU A 237 2.77 10.04 -7.42
C LEU A 237 2.57 11.54 -7.25
N TYR A 238 3.36 12.38 -7.91
CA TYR A 238 3.12 13.83 -7.92
C TYR A 238 1.76 14.16 -8.53
N ASP A 239 1.45 13.57 -9.69
CA ASP A 239 0.18 13.78 -10.36
C ASP A 239 -1.02 13.33 -9.49
N ILE A 240 -0.88 12.21 -8.79
CA ILE A 240 -1.91 11.69 -7.87
C ILE A 240 -2.11 12.65 -6.68
N VAL A 241 -1.03 13.12 -6.07
CA VAL A 241 -1.07 14.05 -4.91
C VAL A 241 -1.62 15.40 -5.32
N ASP A 242 -1.31 15.87 -6.53
CA ASP A 242 -1.86 17.09 -7.13
C ASP A 242 -3.33 16.95 -7.56
N GLY A 243 -3.92 15.75 -7.44
CA GLY A 243 -5.32 15.49 -7.77
C GLY A 243 -5.63 15.39 -9.26
N LYS A 244 -4.61 15.13 -10.09
CA LYS A 244 -4.81 14.91 -11.54
C LYS A 244 -5.46 13.56 -11.82
N ASP A 245 -6.15 13.46 -12.94
CA ASP A 245 -6.81 12.23 -13.41
C ASP A 245 -5.79 11.24 -14.01
N VAL A 246 -5.08 10.55 -13.12
CA VAL A 246 -4.15 9.47 -13.48
C VAL A 246 -4.58 8.17 -12.82
N GLY A 247 -4.48 7.06 -13.57
CA GLY A 247 -4.94 5.77 -13.07
C GLY A 247 -6.46 5.70 -12.86
N THR A 248 -6.87 4.93 -11.86
CA THR A 248 -8.27 4.82 -11.42
C THR A 248 -8.38 5.25 -9.96
N ARG A 249 -9.16 6.29 -9.69
CA ARG A 249 -9.50 6.76 -8.34
C ARG A 249 -10.82 6.18 -7.87
N PHE A 250 -10.80 5.50 -6.75
CA PHE A 250 -11.96 5.04 -5.99
C PHE A 250 -12.24 6.03 -4.87
N VAL A 251 -13.45 6.57 -4.83
CA VAL A 251 -13.81 7.65 -3.91
C VAL A 251 -14.21 7.10 -2.55
N GLY A 252 -13.58 7.60 -1.50
CA GLY A 252 -13.92 7.30 -0.12
C GLY A 252 -15.33 7.79 0.23
N LYS A 253 -16.11 6.96 0.91
CA LYS A 253 -17.44 7.35 1.36
C LYS A 253 -17.28 8.45 2.43
N ASN A 254 -17.69 9.68 2.11
CA ASN A 254 -17.68 10.79 3.07
C ASN A 254 -18.67 10.52 4.20
N ASN A 255 -18.24 9.84 5.26
CA ASN A 255 -18.92 9.81 6.55
C ASN A 255 -18.57 11.04 7.42
N LYS A 256 -17.94 12.07 6.85
CA LYS A 256 -17.66 13.33 7.53
C LYS A 256 -18.85 14.28 7.49
N SER A 257 -20.02 13.83 7.92
CA SER A 257 -21.01 14.73 8.52
C SER A 257 -20.74 14.82 10.03
N VAL A 258 -19.58 15.29 10.42
CA VAL A 258 -19.37 15.75 11.78
C VAL A 258 -19.90 17.18 11.82
N SER A 259 -21.16 17.32 12.24
CA SER A 259 -21.72 18.55 12.75
C SER A 259 -20.81 19.06 13.88
N TYR A 260 -19.98 20.04 13.59
CA TYR A 260 -19.40 20.88 14.63
C TYR A 260 -20.51 21.75 15.19
N THR A 261 -21.29 21.21 16.13
CA THR A 261 -22.04 22.04 17.05
C THR A 261 -21.02 22.77 17.92
N HIS A 262 -20.80 24.04 17.64
CA HIS A 262 -20.10 24.94 18.55
C HIS A 262 -20.82 24.92 19.89
N LEU A 263 -20.26 24.18 20.86
CA LEU A 263 -20.59 24.38 22.26
C LEU A 263 -19.92 25.69 22.70
N THR A 264 -20.68 26.79 22.57
CA THR A 264 -20.36 28.03 23.29
C THR A 264 -20.50 27.75 24.77
N LEU A 265 -19.38 27.69 25.47
CA LEU A 265 -19.36 27.69 26.94
C LEU A 265 -19.99 29.02 27.43
N PRO A 266 -20.93 29.00 28.39
CA PRO A 266 -21.43 30.21 28.97
C PRO A 266 -20.33 30.91 29.76
N THR A 267 -20.12 32.17 29.45
CA THR A 267 -19.24 33.07 30.22
C THR A 267 -19.83 33.25 31.62
N ILE A 268 -19.18 32.70 32.62
CA ILE A 268 -19.55 32.97 34.02
C ILE A 268 -18.93 34.31 34.38
N TYR A 269 -19.77 35.32 34.50
CA TYR A 269 -19.41 36.57 35.20
C TYR A 269 -19.46 36.31 36.70
N SER A 270 -18.30 36.36 37.34
CA SER A 270 -18.21 36.48 38.81
C SER A 270 -18.37 37.93 39.21
N VAL A 271 -19.33 38.18 40.12
CA VAL A 271 -19.53 39.41 40.87
C VAL A 271 -18.55 39.44 42.04
#